data_6bfdaba5b9257a0851bbc6a593bf22db
#
_entry.id   6bfdaba5b9257a0851bbc6a593bf22db
#
_cell.length_a   1.000
_cell.length_b   1.000
_cell.length_c   1.000
_cell.angle_alpha   90.00
_cell.angle_beta   90.00
_cell.angle_gamma   90.00
#
_symmetry.space_group_name_H-M   'P 1'
#
loop_
_entity.id
_entity.type
_entity.pdbx_description
1 polymer ?
#
loop_
_entity_poly.entity_id
_entity_poly.type
_entity_poly.pdbx_seq_one_letter_code
_entity_poly.pdbx_strand_id
1 'polypeptide(L)'
;MMVWLSEDDVDQLLDAAKDTERRIAFALGARCGLRSHEILEVSPDDLVDTQAGHMLIVKHGKGDKHRETPAPPDLVTQIETIDDMRDESEDQPLLSVDNTNSLRYWIKRTREQLAEETGDDRWNYVSMHDLRRTWATSLASKDVDPLIVCDWGGWNDLDTFLDHYRGTYSPEAQRREREKVDWL
;
A
#
# COMPACT_ATOMS: atom_id res chain seq x y z
N MET A 1 -10.06 -7.88 -14.57
CA MET A 1 -11.00 -7.68 -13.42
C MET A 1 -10.28 -6.82 -12.41
N MET A 2 -10.94 -5.83 -11.83
CA MET A 2 -10.40 -5.05 -10.72
C MET A 2 -10.76 -5.77 -9.43
N VAL A 3 -9.78 -6.02 -8.57
CA VAL A 3 -9.98 -6.71 -7.30
C VAL A 3 -9.88 -5.72 -6.15
N TRP A 4 -10.74 -5.89 -5.19
CA TRP A 4 -10.80 -5.16 -3.94
C TRP A 4 -10.45 -6.09 -2.82
N LEU A 5 -9.54 -5.65 -1.98
CA LEU A 5 -9.16 -6.36 -0.78
C LEU A 5 -9.74 -5.66 0.44
N SER A 6 -10.38 -6.40 1.32
CA SER A 6 -10.71 -5.95 2.67
C SER A 6 -9.44 -5.84 3.52
N GLU A 7 -9.56 -5.30 4.72
CA GLU A 7 -8.43 -5.29 5.67
C GLU A 7 -7.98 -6.71 6.01
N ASP A 8 -8.92 -7.62 6.23
CA ASP A 8 -8.64 -9.03 6.50
C ASP A 8 -7.94 -9.71 5.31
N ASP A 9 -8.35 -9.39 4.06
CA ASP A 9 -7.67 -9.90 2.86
C ASP A 9 -6.23 -9.38 2.77
N VAL A 10 -5.98 -8.11 3.13
CA VAL A 10 -4.62 -7.56 3.17
C VAL A 10 -3.78 -8.26 4.23
N ASP A 11 -4.32 -8.50 5.43
CA ASP A 11 -3.61 -9.22 6.48
C ASP A 11 -3.29 -10.66 6.06
N GLN A 12 -4.23 -11.36 5.43
CA GLN A 12 -4.00 -12.69 4.84
C GLN A 12 -2.87 -12.67 3.80
N LEU A 13 -2.85 -11.65 2.92
CA LEU A 13 -1.79 -11.51 1.92
C LEU A 13 -0.42 -11.30 2.56
N LEU A 14 -0.35 -10.46 3.59
CA LEU A 14 0.89 -10.19 4.31
C LEU A 14 1.38 -11.43 5.07
N ASP A 15 0.47 -12.20 5.65
CA ASP A 15 0.80 -13.43 6.39
C ASP A 15 1.21 -14.58 5.45
N ALA A 16 0.65 -14.64 4.25
CA ALA A 16 1.03 -15.59 3.21
C ALA A 16 2.34 -15.25 2.48
N ALA A 17 2.93 -14.08 2.75
CA ALA A 17 4.22 -13.72 2.19
C ALA A 17 5.31 -14.69 2.65
N LYS A 18 6.05 -15.24 1.69
CA LYS A 18 7.04 -16.30 1.94
C LYS A 18 8.16 -15.90 2.92
N ASP A 19 8.51 -14.61 2.93
CA ASP A 19 9.60 -14.04 3.71
C ASP A 19 9.31 -12.56 4.05
N THR A 20 10.14 -11.99 4.92
CA THR A 20 10.03 -10.61 5.38
C THR A 20 10.13 -9.60 4.23
N GLU A 21 11.00 -9.85 3.26
CA GLU A 21 11.21 -8.96 2.11
C GLU A 21 9.92 -8.81 1.28
N ARG A 22 9.24 -9.93 0.97
CA ARG A 22 7.96 -9.91 0.26
C ARG A 22 6.85 -9.30 1.08
N ARG A 23 6.82 -9.57 2.38
CA ARG A 23 5.86 -8.96 3.31
C ARG A 23 6.01 -7.44 3.30
N ILE A 24 7.24 -6.91 3.38
CA ILE A 24 7.51 -5.48 3.29
C ILE A 24 7.07 -4.92 1.93
N ALA A 25 7.41 -5.57 0.82
CA ALA A 25 7.00 -5.12 -0.51
C ALA A 25 5.48 -5.00 -0.65
N PHE A 26 4.72 -5.97 -0.14
CA PHE A 26 3.26 -5.94 -0.17
C PHE A 26 2.70 -4.88 0.81
N ALA A 27 3.29 -4.74 1.99
CA ALA A 27 2.89 -3.72 2.96
C ALA A 27 3.12 -2.30 2.41
N LEU A 28 4.24 -2.02 1.75
CA LEU A 28 4.50 -0.74 1.09
C LEU A 28 3.43 -0.41 0.04
N GLY A 29 2.95 -1.40 -0.71
CA GLY A 29 1.84 -1.22 -1.64
C GLY A 29 0.48 -1.04 -0.96
N ALA A 30 0.14 -1.93 -0.03
CA ALA A 30 -1.19 -2.04 0.55
C ALA A 30 -1.44 -1.12 1.76
N ARG A 31 -0.40 -0.66 2.45
CA ARG A 31 -0.48 0.16 3.68
C ARG A 31 0.13 1.56 3.54
N CYS A 32 1.01 1.78 2.54
CA CYS A 32 1.60 3.09 2.26
C CYS A 32 1.26 3.63 0.86
N GLY A 33 0.62 2.83 0.03
CA GLY A 33 0.14 3.25 -1.29
C GLY A 33 1.23 3.49 -2.34
N LEU A 34 2.39 2.84 -2.23
CA LEU A 34 3.49 3.00 -3.16
C LEU A 34 3.22 2.30 -4.51
N ARG A 35 3.78 2.90 -5.57
CA ARG A 35 3.86 2.26 -6.89
C ARG A 35 4.98 1.22 -6.91
N SER A 36 4.89 0.24 -7.81
CA SER A 36 5.89 -0.85 -7.87
C SER A 36 7.34 -0.36 -8.03
N HIS A 37 7.59 0.68 -8.81
CA HIS A 37 8.93 1.23 -8.95
C HIS A 37 9.39 1.98 -7.71
N GLU A 38 8.48 2.68 -7.01
CA GLU A 38 8.78 3.37 -5.76
C GLU A 38 9.15 2.38 -4.65
N ILE A 39 8.48 1.22 -4.59
CA ILE A 39 8.76 0.15 -3.63
C ILE A 39 10.21 -0.34 -3.73
N LEU A 40 10.77 -0.40 -4.94
CA LEU A 40 12.14 -0.87 -5.18
C LEU A 40 13.21 0.12 -4.71
N GLU A 41 12.85 1.38 -4.51
CA GLU A 41 13.78 2.45 -4.17
C GLU A 41 13.79 2.80 -2.68
N VAL A 42 12.84 2.25 -1.90
CA VAL A 42 12.73 2.53 -0.45
C VAL A 42 13.93 1.97 0.28
N SER A 43 14.59 2.83 1.06
CA SER A 43 15.65 2.48 2.00
C SER A 43 15.22 2.76 3.44
N PRO A 44 15.91 2.24 4.47
CA PRO A 44 15.63 2.56 5.86
C PRO A 44 15.66 4.06 6.16
N ASP A 45 16.56 4.81 5.54
CA ASP A 45 16.71 6.27 5.71
C ASP A 45 15.49 7.08 5.23
N ASP A 46 14.59 6.46 4.46
CA ASP A 46 13.35 7.08 4.03
C ASP A 46 12.27 7.08 5.11
N LEU A 47 12.44 6.31 6.17
CA LEU A 47 11.54 6.31 7.32
C LEU A 47 11.94 7.44 8.27
N VAL A 48 11.02 8.37 8.51
CA VAL A 48 11.25 9.52 9.38
C VAL A 48 10.19 9.62 10.47
N ASP A 49 10.61 10.00 11.67
CA ASP A 49 9.70 10.33 12.75
C ASP A 49 9.34 11.82 12.70
N THR A 50 8.06 12.12 12.67
CA THR A 50 7.53 13.48 12.57
C THR A 50 6.49 13.75 13.65
N GLN A 51 6.03 15.00 13.77
CA GLN A 51 4.93 15.34 14.66
C GLN A 51 3.61 14.65 14.26
N ALA A 52 3.49 14.18 13.02
CA ALA A 52 2.35 13.43 12.52
C ALA A 52 2.52 11.90 12.73
N GLY A 53 3.61 11.46 13.35
CA GLY A 53 4.01 10.07 13.50
C GLY A 53 5.03 9.64 12.43
N HIS A 54 5.25 8.34 12.30
CA HIS A 54 6.18 7.81 11.32
C HIS A 54 5.67 7.98 9.89
N MET A 55 6.49 8.63 9.09
CA MET A 55 6.23 8.90 7.67
C MET A 55 7.32 8.26 6.81
N LEU A 56 6.93 7.81 5.64
CA LEU A 56 7.85 7.29 4.63
C LEU A 56 8.02 8.34 3.53
N ILE A 57 9.26 8.77 3.28
CA ILE A 57 9.59 9.69 2.20
C ILE A 57 9.70 8.90 0.88
N VAL A 58 8.93 9.30 -0.12
CA VAL A 58 8.98 8.73 -1.48
C VAL A 58 9.74 9.70 -2.38
N LYS A 59 11.00 9.35 -2.70
CA LYS A 59 11.99 10.25 -3.31
C LYS A 59 11.72 10.58 -4.80
N HIS A 60 11.08 9.70 -5.56
CA HIS A 60 10.96 9.82 -7.02
C HIS A 60 9.52 9.89 -7.49
N GLY A 61 8.84 11.00 -7.17
CA GLY A 61 7.62 11.38 -7.87
C GLY A 61 7.94 11.95 -9.25
N LYS A 62 7.05 11.84 -10.22
CA LYS A 62 7.17 12.48 -11.52
C LYS A 62 7.40 14.00 -11.34
N GLY A 63 8.60 14.51 -11.69
CA GLY A 63 8.95 15.92 -11.56
C GLY A 63 9.71 16.32 -10.29
N ASP A 64 10.51 15.41 -9.71
CA ASP A 64 11.35 15.64 -8.53
C ASP A 64 10.57 16.09 -7.26
N LYS A 65 9.28 15.73 -7.21
CA LYS A 65 8.44 15.99 -6.04
C LYS A 65 8.55 14.85 -5.05
N HIS A 66 9.21 15.13 -3.95
CA HIS A 66 9.12 14.28 -2.77
C HIS A 66 7.70 14.34 -2.21
N ARG A 67 7.21 13.20 -1.75
CA ARG A 67 5.99 13.13 -0.95
C ARG A 67 6.21 12.27 0.28
N GLU A 68 5.39 12.45 1.27
CA GLU A 68 5.37 11.65 2.47
C GLU A 68 4.07 10.85 2.54
N THR A 69 4.16 9.63 3.04
CA THR A 69 2.99 8.78 3.30
C THR A 69 3.11 8.15 4.67
N PRO A 70 2.02 8.00 5.45
CA PRO A 70 2.08 7.36 6.75
C PRO A 70 2.58 5.92 6.67
N ALA A 71 3.45 5.54 7.61
CA ALA A 71 3.92 4.16 7.76
C ALA A 71 3.27 3.54 9.00
N PRO A 72 2.62 2.35 8.87
CA PRO A 72 2.02 1.68 10.02
C PRO A 72 3.09 1.09 10.96
N PRO A 73 2.80 0.96 12.27
CA PRO A 73 3.77 0.55 13.28
C PRO A 73 4.48 -0.77 12.98
N ASP A 74 3.77 -1.77 12.47
CA ASP A 74 4.36 -3.07 12.13
C ASP A 74 5.41 -2.97 11.02
N LEU A 75 5.15 -2.14 10.01
CA LEU A 75 6.10 -1.88 8.93
C LEU A 75 7.30 -1.09 9.44
N VAL A 76 7.08 -0.09 10.29
CA VAL A 76 8.14 0.67 10.96
C VAL A 76 9.10 -0.28 11.68
N THR A 77 8.57 -1.16 12.53
CA THR A 77 9.37 -2.14 13.28
C THR A 77 10.18 -3.07 12.33
N GLN A 78 9.60 -3.48 11.21
CA GLN A 78 10.30 -4.33 10.24
C GLN A 78 11.44 -3.58 9.56
N ILE A 79 11.23 -2.32 9.18
CA ILE A 79 12.25 -1.47 8.55
C ILE A 79 13.39 -1.20 9.54
N GLU A 80 13.09 -0.81 10.77
CA GLU A 80 14.08 -0.58 11.82
C GLU A 80 14.89 -1.85 12.13
N THR A 81 14.24 -3.00 12.16
CA THR A 81 14.93 -4.28 12.36
C THR A 81 15.93 -4.58 11.24
N ILE A 82 15.57 -4.28 9.99
CA ILE A 82 16.51 -4.45 8.86
C ILE A 82 17.68 -3.47 8.97
N ASP A 83 17.39 -2.23 9.34
CA ASP A 83 18.41 -1.19 9.52
C ASP A 83 19.41 -1.57 10.60
N ASP A 84 18.93 -2.01 11.76
CA ASP A 84 19.76 -2.48 12.87
C ASP A 84 20.66 -3.69 12.52
N MET A 85 20.24 -4.48 11.53
CA MET A 85 20.98 -5.67 11.07
C MET A 85 22.02 -5.34 9.98
N ARG A 86 21.98 -4.14 9.40
CA ARG A 86 22.89 -3.67 8.36
C ARG A 86 24.07 -2.92 8.95
N ASP A 87 25.22 -2.96 8.27
CA ASP A 87 26.35 -2.09 8.61
C ASP A 87 25.99 -0.63 8.24
N GLU A 88 26.23 0.32 9.15
CA GLU A 88 25.88 1.75 9.08
C GLU A 88 26.36 2.51 7.83
N SER A 89 27.07 1.88 6.92
CA SER A 89 27.73 2.56 5.79
C SER A 89 26.99 2.47 4.45
N GLU A 90 25.84 1.78 4.37
CA GLU A 90 25.20 1.50 3.10
C GLU A 90 23.71 1.87 3.10
N ASP A 91 23.39 3.07 2.55
CA ASP A 91 22.01 3.43 2.15
C ASP A 91 21.58 2.55 0.98
N GLN A 92 21.16 1.33 1.30
CA GLN A 92 20.70 0.33 0.33
C GLN A 92 19.18 0.18 0.37
N PRO A 93 18.51 -0.07 -0.76
CA PRO A 93 17.10 -0.39 -0.78
C PRO A 93 16.76 -1.53 0.19
N LEU A 94 15.53 -1.50 0.74
CA LEU A 94 15.02 -2.55 1.63
C LEU A 94 14.98 -3.92 0.95
N LEU A 95 14.69 -3.91 -0.36
CA LEU A 95 14.53 -5.13 -1.15
C LEU A 95 15.82 -5.48 -1.88
N SER A 96 16.13 -6.77 -1.95
CA SER A 96 17.26 -7.32 -2.70
C SER A 96 17.05 -7.34 -4.22
N VAL A 97 15.83 -7.05 -4.69
CA VAL A 97 15.44 -7.02 -6.11
C VAL A 97 15.33 -5.59 -6.62
N ASP A 98 15.72 -5.37 -7.87
CA ASP A 98 15.84 -4.08 -8.52
C ASP A 98 14.85 -3.87 -9.68
N ASN A 99 13.94 -4.82 -9.92
CA ASN A 99 13.01 -4.74 -11.02
C ASN A 99 11.58 -5.14 -10.66
N THR A 100 10.62 -4.51 -11.31
CA THR A 100 9.18 -4.72 -11.04
C THR A 100 8.66 -6.10 -11.46
N ASN A 101 9.39 -6.86 -12.28
CA ASN A 101 9.01 -8.22 -12.65
C ASN A 101 9.16 -9.16 -11.45
N SER A 102 10.15 -8.92 -10.58
CA SER A 102 10.29 -9.67 -9.33
C SER A 102 9.07 -9.46 -8.43
N LEU A 103 8.59 -8.22 -8.26
CA LEU A 103 7.38 -7.93 -7.49
C LEU A 103 6.14 -8.59 -8.11
N ARG A 104 6.02 -8.56 -9.46
CA ARG A 104 4.92 -9.25 -10.16
C ARG A 104 4.97 -10.75 -9.96
N TYR A 105 6.15 -11.33 -9.96
CA TYR A 105 6.32 -12.76 -9.68
C TYR A 105 5.95 -13.10 -8.23
N TRP A 106 6.37 -12.30 -7.26
CA TRP A 106 6.06 -12.51 -5.86
C TRP A 106 4.56 -12.46 -5.58
N ILE A 107 3.88 -11.40 -6.03
CA ILE A 107 2.44 -11.29 -5.84
C ILE A 107 1.69 -12.42 -6.57
N LYS A 108 2.16 -12.82 -7.76
CA LYS A 108 1.57 -13.93 -8.50
C LYS A 108 1.65 -15.23 -7.70
N ARG A 109 2.81 -15.55 -7.13
CA ARG A 109 2.97 -16.80 -6.35
C ARG A 109 2.13 -16.80 -5.08
N THR A 110 2.09 -15.69 -4.36
CA THR A 110 1.32 -15.57 -3.11
C THR A 110 -0.19 -15.62 -3.38
N ARG A 111 -0.68 -14.94 -4.40
CA ARG A 111 -2.11 -14.96 -4.74
C ARG A 111 -2.59 -16.33 -5.23
N GLU A 112 -1.77 -17.06 -6.00
CA GLU A 112 -2.06 -18.42 -6.43
C GLU A 112 -2.20 -19.37 -5.24
N GLN A 113 -1.29 -19.25 -4.26
CA GLN A 113 -1.38 -19.98 -3.00
C GLN A 113 -2.68 -19.64 -2.25
N LEU A 114 -3.01 -18.35 -2.09
CA LEU A 114 -4.23 -17.92 -1.40
C LEU A 114 -5.51 -18.37 -2.12
N ALA A 115 -5.53 -18.33 -3.45
CA ALA A 115 -6.67 -18.84 -4.22
C ALA A 115 -6.90 -20.35 -3.97
N GLU A 116 -5.83 -21.12 -3.87
CA GLU A 116 -5.89 -22.56 -3.58
C GLU A 116 -6.33 -22.82 -2.13
N GLU A 117 -5.76 -22.08 -1.17
CA GLU A 117 -6.04 -22.27 0.26
C GLU A 117 -7.44 -21.83 0.67
N THR A 118 -7.93 -20.73 0.09
CA THR A 118 -9.23 -20.13 0.46
C THR A 118 -10.39 -20.57 -0.43
N GLY A 119 -10.09 -21.06 -1.63
CA GLY A 119 -11.10 -21.33 -2.66
C GLY A 119 -11.73 -20.08 -3.26
N ASP A 120 -11.16 -18.90 -3.01
CA ASP A 120 -11.63 -17.63 -3.53
C ASP A 120 -10.88 -17.23 -4.81
N ASP A 121 -11.55 -17.38 -5.94
CA ASP A 121 -10.99 -17.09 -7.26
C ASP A 121 -10.59 -15.61 -7.47
N ARG A 122 -11.07 -14.68 -6.64
CA ARG A 122 -10.68 -13.26 -6.72
C ARG A 122 -9.18 -13.10 -6.55
N TRP A 123 -8.53 -13.93 -5.75
CA TRP A 123 -7.09 -13.89 -5.55
C TRP A 123 -6.30 -14.01 -6.84
N ASN A 124 -6.77 -14.81 -7.80
CA ASN A 124 -6.08 -15.01 -9.08
C ASN A 124 -5.87 -13.73 -9.89
N TYR A 125 -6.58 -12.66 -9.57
CA TYR A 125 -6.55 -11.39 -10.30
C TYR A 125 -5.83 -10.28 -9.55
N VAL A 126 -5.40 -10.50 -8.31
CA VAL A 126 -4.70 -9.48 -7.49
C VAL A 126 -3.34 -9.15 -8.09
N SER A 127 -3.03 -7.88 -8.20
CA SER A 127 -1.75 -7.33 -8.67
C SER A 127 -1.17 -6.32 -7.69
N MET A 128 0.10 -5.95 -7.85
CA MET A 128 0.71 -4.87 -7.06
C MET A 128 -0.04 -3.54 -7.18
N HIS A 129 -0.64 -3.26 -8.34
CA HIS A 129 -1.44 -2.06 -8.53
C HIS A 129 -2.75 -2.09 -7.73
N ASP A 130 -3.34 -3.27 -7.56
CA ASP A 130 -4.55 -3.43 -6.75
C ASP A 130 -4.26 -3.19 -5.27
N LEU A 131 -3.05 -3.47 -4.77
CA LEU A 131 -2.64 -3.14 -3.40
C LEU A 131 -2.70 -1.64 -3.15
N ARG A 132 -2.11 -0.83 -4.03
CA ARG A 132 -2.18 0.62 -3.93
C ARG A 132 -3.62 1.14 -4.05
N ARG A 133 -4.42 0.55 -4.92
CA ARG A 133 -5.85 0.89 -5.04
C ARG A 133 -6.59 0.55 -3.74
N THR A 134 -6.35 -0.60 -3.17
CA THR A 134 -6.90 -1.03 -1.88
C THR A 134 -6.55 -0.04 -0.77
N TRP A 135 -5.27 0.37 -0.66
CA TRP A 135 -4.83 1.38 0.30
C TRP A 135 -5.67 2.66 0.22
N ALA A 136 -5.75 3.22 -0.95
CA ALA A 136 -6.43 4.48 -1.12
C ALA A 136 -7.93 4.34 -0.87
N THR A 137 -8.57 3.24 -1.26
CA THR A 137 -10.00 3.00 -1.01
C THR A 137 -10.29 2.70 0.45
N SER A 138 -9.40 2.00 1.13
CA SER A 138 -9.52 1.80 2.58
C SER A 138 -9.53 3.15 3.32
N LEU A 139 -8.65 4.09 2.95
CA LEU A 139 -8.64 5.43 3.51
C LEU A 139 -9.94 6.20 3.19
N ALA A 140 -10.42 6.14 1.96
CA ALA A 140 -11.68 6.77 1.57
C ALA A 140 -12.88 6.19 2.35
N SER A 141 -12.90 4.88 2.59
CA SER A 141 -13.95 4.23 3.38
C SER A 141 -13.96 4.63 4.85
N LYS A 142 -12.84 5.16 5.36
CA LYS A 142 -12.67 5.66 6.73
C LYS A 142 -12.80 7.18 6.85
N ASP A 143 -13.34 7.86 5.83
CA ASP A 143 -13.53 9.31 5.78
C ASP A 143 -12.22 10.13 5.92
N VAL A 144 -11.08 9.57 5.52
CA VAL A 144 -9.86 10.37 5.41
C VAL A 144 -10.06 11.41 4.30
N ASP A 145 -9.67 12.65 4.59
CA ASP A 145 -9.81 13.75 3.64
C ASP A 145 -9.19 13.39 2.27
N PRO A 146 -9.95 13.42 1.18
CA PRO A 146 -9.48 13.06 -0.15
C PRO A 146 -8.25 13.85 -0.61
N LEU A 147 -8.12 15.13 -0.19
CA LEU A 147 -6.95 15.95 -0.52
C LEU A 147 -5.69 15.43 0.16
N ILE A 148 -5.81 14.98 1.41
CA ILE A 148 -4.69 14.36 2.14
C ILE A 148 -4.30 13.03 1.49
N VAL A 149 -5.27 12.20 1.10
CA VAL A 149 -4.99 10.93 0.41
C VAL A 149 -4.33 11.17 -0.94
N CYS A 150 -4.76 12.21 -1.68
CA CYS A 150 -4.12 12.63 -2.93
C CYS A 150 -2.65 13.01 -2.71
N ASP A 151 -2.36 13.78 -1.67
CA ASP A 151 -1.02 14.23 -1.34
C ASP A 151 -0.12 13.03 -0.97
N TRP A 152 -0.54 12.21 -0.02
CA TRP A 152 0.17 10.99 0.37
C TRP A 152 0.40 10.03 -0.80
N GLY A 153 -0.58 9.90 -1.69
CA GLY A 153 -0.49 9.02 -2.85
C GLY A 153 0.29 9.62 -4.02
N GLY A 154 0.54 10.94 -4.03
CA GLY A 154 1.20 11.63 -5.13
C GLY A 154 0.37 11.62 -6.42
N TRP A 155 -0.94 11.86 -6.31
CA TRP A 155 -1.79 12.21 -7.45
C TRP A 155 -1.64 13.70 -7.73
N ASN A 156 -1.56 14.06 -9.01
CA ASN A 156 -1.34 15.45 -9.40
C ASN A 156 -2.54 16.36 -9.12
N ASP A 157 -3.72 15.77 -9.10
CA ASP A 157 -4.98 16.49 -8.89
C ASP A 157 -6.07 15.56 -8.35
N LEU A 158 -7.07 16.17 -7.72
CA LEU A 158 -8.20 15.48 -7.13
C LEU A 158 -9.07 14.80 -8.19
N ASP A 159 -9.21 15.39 -9.38
CA ASP A 159 -10.05 14.83 -10.44
C ASP A 159 -9.49 13.51 -10.93
N THR A 160 -8.18 13.43 -11.19
CA THR A 160 -7.49 12.18 -11.52
C THR A 160 -7.64 11.13 -10.40
N PHE A 161 -7.56 11.56 -9.14
CA PHE A 161 -7.80 10.68 -8.00
C PHE A 161 -9.24 10.16 -7.99
N LEU A 162 -10.23 11.05 -8.09
CA LEU A 162 -11.65 10.69 -8.06
C LEU A 162 -12.06 9.82 -9.26
N ASP A 163 -11.47 10.01 -10.43
CA ASP A 163 -11.74 9.16 -11.60
C ASP A 163 -11.35 7.70 -11.36
N HIS A 164 -10.28 7.46 -10.61
CA HIS A 164 -9.89 6.12 -10.18
C HIS A 164 -10.81 5.55 -9.09
N TYR A 165 -11.55 6.41 -8.38
CA TYR A 165 -12.39 6.09 -7.23
C TYR A 165 -13.89 6.10 -7.51
N ARG A 166 -14.32 6.73 -8.60
CA ARG A 166 -15.73 6.74 -9.00
C ARG A 166 -16.24 5.32 -9.19
N GLY A 167 -17.17 4.93 -8.33
CA GLY A 167 -17.83 3.62 -8.35
C GLY A 167 -17.32 2.61 -7.33
N THR A 168 -16.47 3.02 -6.41
CA THR A 168 -15.79 2.10 -5.48
C THR A 168 -16.03 2.42 -4.00
N TYR A 169 -17.17 2.95 -3.65
CA TYR A 169 -17.54 3.07 -2.24
C TYR A 169 -17.92 1.71 -1.68
N SER A 170 -17.34 1.36 -0.53
CA SER A 170 -17.73 0.13 0.16
C SER A 170 -19.20 0.18 0.58
N PRO A 171 -19.89 -0.97 0.74
CA PRO A 171 -21.23 -1.01 1.29
C PRO A 171 -21.34 -0.33 2.66
N GLU A 172 -20.29 -0.43 3.49
CA GLU A 172 -20.22 0.23 4.80
C GLU A 172 -20.19 1.74 4.66
N ALA A 173 -19.36 2.27 3.74
CA ALA A 173 -19.29 3.70 3.47
C ALA A 173 -20.65 4.23 2.98
N GLN A 174 -21.31 3.52 2.08
CA GLN A 174 -22.63 3.89 1.59
C GLN A 174 -23.69 3.86 2.71
N ARG A 175 -23.64 2.85 3.59
CA ARG A 175 -24.55 2.75 4.75
C ARG A 175 -24.38 3.94 5.68
N ARG A 176 -23.13 4.26 6.04
CA ARG A 176 -22.79 5.38 6.90
C ARG A 176 -23.28 6.72 6.33
N GLU A 177 -23.09 6.96 5.03
CA GLU A 177 -23.60 8.16 4.39
C GLU A 177 -25.13 8.21 4.39
N ARG A 178 -25.77 7.07 4.19
CA ARG A 178 -27.23 6.96 4.25
C ARG A 178 -27.78 7.26 5.64
N GLU A 179 -27.10 6.83 6.72
CA GLU A 179 -27.50 7.06 8.11
C GLU A 179 -27.45 8.54 8.53
N LYS A 180 -26.77 9.41 7.77
CA LYS A 180 -26.76 10.87 7.99
C LYS A 180 -28.07 11.55 7.57
N VAL A 181 -28.94 10.85 6.89
CA VAL A 181 -30.17 11.39 6.28
C VAL A 181 -31.39 10.67 6.83
N ASP A 182 -32.12 11.34 7.71
CA ASP A 182 -33.22 10.74 8.51
C ASP A 182 -34.36 10.10 7.69
N TRP A 183 -34.47 10.42 6.40
CA TRP A 183 -35.52 9.90 5.52
C TRP A 183 -35.04 8.84 4.52
N LEU A 184 -33.73 8.45 4.55
CA LEU A 184 -33.16 7.34 3.78
C LEU A 184 -33.14 6.06 4.65
#